data_2b117711d78ad6383591be17d8c33151
#
_entry.id   2b117711d78ad6383591be17d8c33151
#
_cell.length_a   1.000
_cell.length_b   1.000
_cell.length_c   1.000
_cell.angle_alpha   90.00
_cell.angle_beta   90.00
_cell.angle_gamma   90.00
#
_symmetry.space_group_name_H-M   'P 1'
#
loop_
_entity.id
_entity.type
_entity.pdbx_description
1 polymer ?
#
loop_
_entity_poly.entity_id
_entity_poly.type
_entity_poly.pdbx_seq_one_letter_code
_entity_poly.pdbx_strand_id
1 'polypeptide(L)'
;MKFKGFLSVFLAVLILMGTAVPSAAAAEEEEEPFTLEDPNILAKAALLVDAKTGAVVYAKDEHKELYPASLTKIMTALLVLEAVDKGDLTLDQPITATQSAMSGLSADGSTAGIKAGETMTVENLLYCMLVVSANEACNILAEAVAGSVDAFVDKMNAKAEELGCENTHFANANGLHDPQHYTSAWDLYLITKAAMEYPEFMTICDTAQVTIPATNMSEERTLYTTNYLLSNWRVIGYRNTEAHGIKTGSTDEAGYCLVSSAQRGSLSFISVILGAERVEVNGVGNVRSFSETTRMFNWGFKNFTYKTVLDENEFPKEVAVTLSKIDHVAVRPAEEVEVLMPNGLDPADLTRTVELTANPVEAPVSAGDVLGTLTLSYNDQVYATVDLLALNDVEASGFLTFLRDMQVFFSGTAVRIALVVLVVLIAALVLWKLTVGRRRYRYGRSVSGRGRSSSRGRRRR
;
A
#
# COMPACT_ATOMS: atom_id res chain seq x y z
N MET A 1 -83.19 40.14 -10.11
CA MET A 1 -82.32 39.10 -10.69
C MET A 1 -80.92 39.63 -10.83
N LYS A 2 -79.92 38.90 -10.41
CA LYS A 2 -78.45 39.16 -10.53
C LYS A 2 -77.87 40.03 -9.41
N PHE A 3 -77.72 39.44 -8.21
CA PHE A 3 -76.73 39.92 -7.19
C PHE A 3 -76.41 38.79 -6.19
N LYS A 4 -76.12 37.60 -6.68
CA LYS A 4 -75.68 36.47 -5.81
C LYS A 4 -74.42 35.75 -6.31
N GLY A 5 -73.73 36.27 -7.35
CA GLY A 5 -72.53 35.59 -7.92
C GLY A 5 -71.20 36.26 -7.57
N PHE A 6 -71.18 37.40 -6.86
CA PHE A 6 -69.90 38.11 -6.64
C PHE A 6 -69.31 37.94 -5.23
N LEU A 7 -70.08 37.37 -4.29
CA LEU A 7 -69.60 37.20 -2.91
C LEU A 7 -68.85 35.88 -2.68
N SER A 8 -69.02 34.87 -3.58
CA SER A 8 -68.37 33.58 -3.44
C SER A 8 -66.95 33.56 -4.01
N VAL A 9 -66.58 34.46 -4.92
CA VAL A 9 -65.22 34.51 -5.51
C VAL A 9 -64.25 35.31 -4.60
N PHE A 10 -64.78 36.25 -3.80
CA PHE A 10 -63.94 37.07 -2.89
C PHE A 10 -63.56 36.32 -1.60
N LEU A 11 -64.33 35.33 -1.20
CA LEU A 11 -64.02 34.50 -0.01
C LEU A 11 -63.07 33.35 -0.32
N ALA A 12 -62.93 32.90 -1.59
CA ALA A 12 -61.98 31.88 -2.01
C ALA A 12 -60.56 32.46 -2.20
N VAL A 13 -60.40 33.77 -2.48
CA VAL A 13 -59.10 34.42 -2.63
C VAL A 13 -58.49 34.80 -1.28
N LEU A 14 -59.29 34.95 -0.21
CA LEU A 14 -58.83 35.28 1.14
C LEU A 14 -58.38 34.06 1.95
N ILE A 15 -58.73 32.83 1.53
CA ILE A 15 -58.28 31.58 2.19
C ILE A 15 -56.96 31.06 1.58
N LEU A 16 -56.52 31.58 0.43
CA LEU A 16 -55.26 31.21 -0.23
C LEU A 16 -54.07 32.11 0.12
N MET A 17 -54.26 33.14 1.00
CA MET A 17 -53.17 34.02 1.45
C MET A 17 -52.75 33.81 2.90
N GLY A 18 -53.11 32.75 3.53
CA GLY A 18 -52.77 32.52 4.92
C GLY A 18 -52.29 31.12 5.22
N THR A 19 -51.06 30.79 4.90
CA THR A 19 -50.09 29.94 5.62
C THR A 19 -48.89 29.62 4.72
N ALA A 20 -48.15 30.61 4.26
CA ALA A 20 -46.75 30.41 3.96
C ALA A 20 -46.04 30.45 5.33
N VAL A 21 -45.94 29.31 6.01
CA VAL A 21 -44.94 29.08 7.03
C VAL A 21 -43.62 29.09 6.27
N PRO A 22 -42.65 29.97 6.55
CA PRO A 22 -41.34 29.81 6.03
C PRO A 22 -40.84 28.49 6.65
N SER A 23 -40.72 27.45 5.83
CA SER A 23 -39.85 26.34 6.16
C SER A 23 -38.44 26.95 6.29
N ALA A 24 -38.01 27.17 7.51
CA ALA A 24 -36.60 27.30 7.79
C ALA A 24 -36.00 25.94 7.34
N ALA A 25 -35.53 25.89 6.10
CA ALA A 25 -34.52 24.93 5.73
C ALA A 25 -33.38 25.24 6.73
N ALA A 26 -33.19 24.36 7.70
CA ALA A 26 -31.94 24.31 8.42
C ALA A 26 -30.89 24.17 7.30
N ALA A 27 -30.09 25.22 7.13
CA ALA A 27 -28.84 25.05 6.41
C ALA A 27 -28.11 23.94 7.18
N GLU A 28 -27.95 22.79 6.58
CA GLU A 28 -26.94 21.85 7.01
C GLU A 28 -25.66 22.70 6.96
N GLU A 29 -25.12 23.02 8.12
CA GLU A 29 -23.76 23.54 8.22
C GLU A 29 -22.91 22.39 7.65
N GLU A 30 -22.40 22.57 6.43
CA GLU A 30 -21.34 21.71 5.90
C GLU A 30 -20.20 21.82 6.92
N GLU A 31 -20.03 20.80 7.75
CA GLU A 31 -18.88 20.71 8.66
C GLU A 31 -17.63 20.80 7.81
N GLU A 32 -16.81 21.82 8.05
CA GLU A 32 -15.52 21.98 7.38
C GLU A 32 -14.72 20.68 7.57
N PRO A 33 -14.14 20.11 6.50
CA PRO A 33 -13.38 18.85 6.61
C PRO A 33 -12.25 19.02 7.61
N PHE A 34 -12.05 18.00 8.44
CA PHE A 34 -10.93 17.98 9.40
C PHE A 34 -9.61 18.19 8.69
N THR A 35 -8.84 19.18 9.12
CA THR A 35 -7.49 19.48 8.61
C THR A 35 -6.51 19.64 9.77
N LEU A 36 -5.33 19.06 9.64
CA LEU A 36 -4.23 19.28 10.58
C LEU A 36 -3.47 20.56 10.23
N GLU A 37 -3.09 21.31 11.27
CA GLU A 37 -2.19 22.45 11.10
C GLU A 37 -0.81 21.95 10.62
N ASP A 38 -0.31 22.54 9.52
CA ASP A 38 0.99 22.20 8.95
C ASP A 38 2.11 22.55 9.97
N PRO A 39 3.01 21.62 10.30
CA PRO A 39 4.15 21.91 11.17
C PRO A 39 5.14 22.91 10.55
N ASN A 40 5.02 23.24 9.25
CA ASN A 40 5.85 24.18 8.52
C ASN A 40 7.35 23.90 8.68
N ILE A 41 7.77 22.71 8.28
CA ILE A 41 9.15 22.23 8.39
C ILE A 41 10.10 23.02 7.45
N LEU A 42 11.16 23.55 8.03
CA LEU A 42 12.14 24.42 7.34
C LEU A 42 13.32 23.60 6.78
N ALA A 43 13.02 22.81 5.74
CA ALA A 43 13.98 22.03 4.96
C ALA A 43 13.57 22.03 3.48
N LYS A 44 14.45 21.61 2.56
CA LYS A 44 14.13 21.49 1.14
C LYS A 44 13.17 20.33 0.88
N ALA A 45 13.35 19.21 1.59
CA ALA A 45 12.40 18.11 1.63
C ALA A 45 12.35 17.52 3.04
N ALA A 46 11.19 16.99 3.42
CA ALA A 46 10.96 16.36 4.72
C ALA A 46 9.90 15.25 4.61
N LEU A 47 10.10 14.19 5.38
CA LEU A 47 9.17 13.07 5.43
C LEU A 47 9.09 12.55 6.87
N LEU A 48 7.88 12.25 7.35
CA LEU A 48 7.62 11.53 8.59
C LEU A 48 6.70 10.36 8.29
N VAL A 49 7.14 9.17 8.63
CA VAL A 49 6.42 7.92 8.35
C VAL A 49 6.26 7.14 9.64
N ASP A 50 5.10 6.53 9.83
CA ASP A 50 4.89 5.55 10.89
C ASP A 50 5.72 4.30 10.63
N ALA A 51 6.61 3.98 11.56
CA ALA A 51 7.54 2.86 11.39
C ALA A 51 6.85 1.49 11.38
N LYS A 52 5.67 1.38 12.02
CA LYS A 52 4.91 0.13 12.13
C LYS A 52 4.14 -0.18 10.85
N THR A 53 3.44 0.80 10.30
CA THR A 53 2.50 0.59 9.18
C THR A 53 3.04 1.10 7.84
N GLY A 54 4.02 2.00 7.86
CA GLY A 54 4.48 2.71 6.67
C GLY A 54 3.57 3.86 6.23
N ALA A 55 2.58 4.22 7.05
CA ALA A 55 1.68 5.33 6.76
C ALA A 55 2.44 6.66 6.79
N VAL A 56 2.27 7.47 5.75
CA VAL A 56 2.85 8.81 5.67
C VAL A 56 2.08 9.74 6.59
N VAL A 57 2.79 10.33 7.55
CA VAL A 57 2.26 11.26 8.56
C VAL A 57 2.44 12.71 8.14
N TYR A 58 3.59 13.01 7.52
CA TYR A 58 3.91 14.31 6.95
C TYR A 58 4.83 14.15 5.75
N ALA A 59 4.58 14.90 4.69
CA ALA A 59 5.40 14.92 3.49
C ALA A 59 5.56 16.35 2.96
N LYS A 60 6.76 16.67 2.51
CA LYS A 60 7.11 17.92 1.84
C LYS A 60 8.18 17.63 0.80
N ASP A 61 7.87 17.83 -0.48
CA ASP A 61 8.81 17.59 -1.60
C ASP A 61 9.54 16.23 -1.48
N GLU A 62 8.85 15.19 -1.00
CA GLU A 62 9.42 13.90 -0.59
C GLU A 62 10.05 13.11 -1.74
N HIS A 63 9.62 13.35 -2.97
CA HIS A 63 10.18 12.73 -4.18
C HIS A 63 11.20 13.61 -4.91
N LYS A 64 11.52 14.78 -4.36
CA LYS A 64 12.47 15.71 -4.97
C LYS A 64 13.89 15.18 -4.88
N GLU A 65 14.59 15.14 -6.02
CA GLU A 65 16.00 14.79 -6.08
C GLU A 65 16.86 15.84 -5.36
N LEU A 66 17.60 15.40 -4.36
CA LEU A 66 18.52 16.21 -3.55
C LEU A 66 19.78 15.40 -3.25
N TYR A 67 20.85 16.07 -2.90
CA TYR A 67 22.09 15.43 -2.52
C TYR A 67 21.99 14.84 -1.11
N PRO A 68 22.29 13.51 -0.92
CA PRO A 68 22.15 12.85 0.38
C PRO A 68 23.29 13.17 1.35
N ALA A 69 24.43 13.60 0.85
CA ALA A 69 25.67 13.62 1.63
C ALA A 69 25.90 12.25 2.31
N SER A 70 26.38 12.23 3.56
CA SER A 70 26.68 11.00 4.29
C SER A 70 25.46 10.14 4.67
N LEU A 71 24.22 10.50 4.31
CA LEU A 71 23.07 9.59 4.42
C LEU A 71 23.21 8.38 3.48
N THR A 72 24.02 8.50 2.42
CA THR A 72 24.49 7.40 1.55
C THR A 72 24.96 6.18 2.32
N LYS A 73 25.57 6.39 3.51
CA LYS A 73 26.13 5.33 4.34
C LYS A 73 25.06 4.38 4.93
N ILE A 74 23.80 4.75 4.85
CA ILE A 74 22.68 3.86 5.19
C ILE A 74 22.62 2.73 4.18
N MET A 75 22.70 3.03 2.87
CA MET A 75 22.74 2.02 1.80
C MET A 75 24.02 1.17 1.91
N THR A 76 25.15 1.79 2.22
CA THR A 76 26.42 1.06 2.42
C THR A 76 26.31 0.08 3.58
N ALA A 77 25.71 0.49 4.71
CA ALA A 77 25.47 -0.40 5.85
C ALA A 77 24.51 -1.53 5.50
N LEU A 78 23.42 -1.24 4.79
CA LEU A 78 22.46 -2.24 4.34
C LEU A 78 23.15 -3.36 3.56
N LEU A 79 23.94 -3.03 2.54
CA LEU A 79 24.61 -4.03 1.72
C LEU A 79 25.69 -4.82 2.48
N VAL A 80 26.38 -4.18 3.45
CA VAL A 80 27.32 -4.89 4.32
C VAL A 80 26.61 -5.88 5.23
N LEU A 81 25.50 -5.48 5.84
CA LEU A 81 24.71 -6.33 6.72
C LEU A 81 24.01 -7.45 5.94
N GLU A 82 23.56 -7.20 4.70
CA GLU A 82 23.10 -8.27 3.81
C GLU A 82 24.18 -9.31 3.52
N ALA A 83 25.43 -8.87 3.30
CA ALA A 83 26.54 -9.77 3.08
C ALA A 83 26.87 -10.60 4.35
N VAL A 84 26.67 -10.02 5.53
CA VAL A 84 26.80 -10.75 6.81
C VAL A 84 25.66 -11.75 6.98
N ASP A 85 24.42 -11.39 6.70
CA ASP A 85 23.25 -12.28 6.79
C ASP A 85 23.35 -13.48 5.82
N LYS A 86 23.85 -13.23 4.60
CA LYS A 86 24.13 -14.27 3.59
C LYS A 86 25.33 -15.17 3.92
N GLY A 87 26.13 -14.78 4.93
CA GLY A 87 27.35 -15.52 5.32
C GLY A 87 28.57 -15.27 4.41
N ASP A 88 28.50 -14.26 3.53
CA ASP A 88 29.64 -13.84 2.71
C ASP A 88 30.71 -13.10 3.54
N LEU A 89 30.29 -12.45 4.62
CA LEU A 89 31.12 -11.82 5.65
C LEU A 89 30.68 -12.27 7.05
N THR A 90 31.54 -12.04 8.06
CA THR A 90 31.12 -12.09 9.48
C THR A 90 31.49 -10.80 10.18
N LEU A 91 30.76 -10.41 11.23
CA LEU A 91 31.02 -9.17 11.96
C LEU A 91 32.41 -9.11 12.58
N ASP A 92 32.93 -10.24 13.04
CA ASP A 92 34.26 -10.39 13.63
C ASP A 92 35.37 -10.61 12.59
N GLN A 93 35.04 -10.72 11.30
CA GLN A 93 36.01 -10.90 10.23
C GLN A 93 36.99 -9.73 10.15
N PRO A 94 38.30 -9.96 10.23
CA PRO A 94 39.30 -8.90 10.08
C PRO A 94 39.45 -8.51 8.61
N ILE A 95 39.33 -7.21 8.34
CA ILE A 95 39.55 -6.59 7.02
C ILE A 95 40.76 -5.66 7.11
N THR A 96 41.69 -5.79 6.18
CA THR A 96 42.84 -4.91 6.07
C THR A 96 42.56 -3.85 5.03
N ALA A 97 42.66 -2.57 5.44
CA ALA A 97 42.46 -1.42 4.58
C ALA A 97 43.50 -1.39 3.45
N THR A 98 43.03 -1.36 2.23
CA THR A 98 43.89 -1.28 1.03
C THR A 98 44.32 0.17 0.76
N GLN A 99 45.32 0.37 -0.10
CA GLN A 99 45.69 1.71 -0.57
C GLN A 99 44.59 2.30 -1.51
N SER A 100 43.87 1.44 -2.26
CA SER A 100 42.78 1.85 -3.13
C SER A 100 41.57 2.40 -2.33
N ALA A 101 41.24 1.83 -1.18
CA ALA A 101 40.15 2.30 -0.30
C ALA A 101 40.41 3.73 0.23
N MET A 102 41.68 4.17 0.25
CA MET A 102 42.06 5.56 0.63
C MET A 102 41.96 6.55 -0.52
N SER A 103 41.66 6.09 -1.74
CA SER A 103 41.59 6.95 -2.93
C SER A 103 40.24 7.67 -3.01
N GLY A 104 40.24 8.86 -3.63
CA GLY A 104 38.99 9.62 -3.84
C GLY A 104 38.41 10.26 -2.57
N LEU A 105 39.11 10.22 -1.43
CA LEU A 105 38.67 10.82 -0.18
C LEU A 105 39.07 12.29 -0.12
N SER A 106 38.18 13.14 0.41
CA SER A 106 38.49 14.56 0.67
C SER A 106 39.37 14.70 1.93
N ALA A 107 40.36 15.61 1.89
CA ALA A 107 41.19 15.88 3.05
C ALA A 107 40.38 16.42 4.26
N ASP A 108 39.29 17.13 3.99
CA ASP A 108 38.39 17.70 5.01
C ASP A 108 37.18 16.78 5.28
N GLY A 109 37.20 15.56 4.71
CA GLY A 109 36.12 14.58 4.87
C GLY A 109 36.10 13.97 6.28
N SER A 110 34.91 13.45 6.66
CA SER A 110 34.80 12.72 7.93
C SER A 110 35.66 11.46 7.93
N THR A 111 36.43 11.26 9.01
CA THR A 111 37.40 10.17 9.12
C THR A 111 37.43 9.61 10.56
N ALA A 112 37.74 8.33 10.72
CA ALA A 112 38.15 7.69 11.97
C ALA A 112 39.69 7.59 12.08
N GLY A 113 40.42 8.09 11.08
CA GLY A 113 41.88 8.06 11.01
C GLY A 113 42.46 6.70 10.63
N ILE A 114 41.69 5.88 9.93
CA ILE A 114 42.13 4.56 9.44
C ILE A 114 43.14 4.76 8.31
N LYS A 115 44.22 3.98 8.33
CA LYS A 115 45.30 4.06 7.35
C LYS A 115 45.39 2.80 6.51
N ALA A 116 45.94 2.91 5.30
CA ALA A 116 46.25 1.75 4.48
C ALA A 116 47.16 0.76 5.23
N GLY A 117 46.81 -0.51 5.24
CA GLY A 117 47.47 -1.57 6.01
C GLY A 117 46.92 -1.75 7.43
N GLU A 118 46.03 -0.89 7.90
CA GLU A 118 45.37 -1.08 9.19
C GLU A 118 44.29 -2.18 9.07
N THR A 119 44.21 -3.07 10.08
CA THR A 119 43.29 -4.19 10.11
C THR A 119 42.26 -4.01 11.23
N MET A 120 40.97 -4.05 10.88
CA MET A 120 39.84 -3.91 11.80
C MET A 120 38.78 -4.92 11.46
N THR A 121 37.93 -5.27 12.42
CA THR A 121 36.76 -6.14 12.14
C THR A 121 35.69 -5.38 11.35
N VAL A 122 34.85 -6.12 10.62
CA VAL A 122 33.66 -5.56 9.91
C VAL A 122 32.81 -4.72 10.87
N GLU A 123 32.56 -5.21 12.09
CA GLU A 123 31.79 -4.49 13.10
C GLU A 123 32.46 -3.15 13.49
N ASN A 124 33.73 -3.13 13.74
CA ASN A 124 34.47 -1.90 14.09
C ASN A 124 34.47 -0.90 12.92
N LEU A 125 34.54 -1.38 11.67
CA LEU A 125 34.43 -0.53 10.48
C LEU A 125 33.01 0.05 10.35
N LEU A 126 31.95 -0.74 10.66
CA LEU A 126 30.58 -0.23 10.71
C LEU A 126 30.41 0.85 11.79
N TYR A 127 31.00 0.68 12.98
CA TYR A 127 31.01 1.73 14.02
C TYR A 127 31.75 3.00 13.52
N CYS A 128 32.92 2.86 12.88
CA CYS A 128 33.61 4.00 12.30
C CYS A 128 32.76 4.72 11.24
N MET A 129 32.07 3.96 10.39
CA MET A 129 31.25 4.50 9.31
C MET A 129 29.99 5.21 9.84
N LEU A 130 29.25 4.60 10.76
CA LEU A 130 27.95 5.11 11.19
C LEU A 130 28.04 6.13 12.32
N VAL A 131 28.95 5.95 13.30
CA VAL A 131 29.07 6.85 14.47
C VAL A 131 29.79 8.15 14.13
N VAL A 132 31.00 8.09 13.54
CA VAL A 132 31.75 9.29 13.16
C VAL A 132 31.70 9.62 11.68
N SER A 133 30.94 8.84 10.92
CA SER A 133 30.76 9.08 9.48
C SER A 133 32.05 8.89 8.65
N ALA A 134 32.97 8.01 9.06
CA ALA A 134 34.24 7.79 8.39
C ALA A 134 34.08 7.37 6.93
N ASN A 135 34.63 8.14 5.99
CA ASN A 135 34.51 7.88 4.56
C ASN A 135 35.37 6.71 4.11
N GLU A 136 36.57 6.58 4.68
CA GLU A 136 37.48 5.46 4.41
C GLU A 136 36.90 4.11 4.83
N ALA A 137 36.15 4.10 5.93
CA ALA A 137 35.46 2.87 6.38
C ALA A 137 34.44 2.38 5.36
N CYS A 138 33.74 3.30 4.65
CA CYS A 138 32.81 2.93 3.57
C CYS A 138 33.55 2.22 2.42
N ASN A 139 34.66 2.80 1.96
CA ASN A 139 35.41 2.23 0.85
C ASN A 139 36.04 0.88 1.22
N ILE A 140 36.55 0.73 2.46
CA ILE A 140 37.09 -0.56 2.96
C ILE A 140 36.01 -1.64 2.97
N LEU A 141 34.83 -1.32 3.50
CA LEU A 141 33.68 -2.24 3.52
C LEU A 141 33.17 -2.53 2.11
N ALA A 142 33.12 -1.53 1.23
CA ALA A 142 32.73 -1.70 -0.16
C ALA A 142 33.64 -2.68 -0.90
N GLU A 143 34.97 -2.54 -0.75
CA GLU A 143 35.93 -3.47 -1.31
C GLU A 143 35.80 -4.89 -0.70
N ALA A 144 35.50 -5.00 0.59
CA ALA A 144 35.29 -6.29 1.25
C ALA A 144 34.06 -7.05 0.70
N VAL A 145 32.98 -6.32 0.38
CA VAL A 145 31.73 -6.90 -0.15
C VAL A 145 31.78 -7.19 -1.65
N ALA A 146 32.41 -6.30 -2.43
CA ALA A 146 32.31 -6.34 -3.90
C ALA A 146 33.66 -6.45 -4.63
N GLY A 147 34.79 -6.42 -3.91
CA GLY A 147 36.14 -6.47 -4.48
C GLY A 147 36.64 -5.10 -4.99
N SER A 148 35.75 -4.13 -5.24
CA SER A 148 36.09 -2.74 -5.57
C SER A 148 34.96 -1.80 -5.19
N VAL A 149 35.29 -0.49 -5.02
CA VAL A 149 34.28 0.53 -4.76
C VAL A 149 33.31 0.68 -5.94
N ASP A 150 33.79 0.62 -7.18
CA ASP A 150 32.94 0.74 -8.37
C ASP A 150 31.90 -0.40 -8.45
N ALA A 151 32.37 -1.65 -8.25
CA ALA A 151 31.46 -2.82 -8.23
C ALA A 151 30.46 -2.75 -7.05
N PHE A 152 30.84 -2.11 -5.95
CA PHE A 152 29.91 -1.88 -4.84
C PHE A 152 28.88 -0.80 -5.17
N VAL A 153 29.25 0.25 -5.86
CA VAL A 153 28.32 1.30 -6.35
C VAL A 153 27.30 0.71 -7.31
N ASP A 154 27.71 -0.22 -8.20
CA ASP A 154 26.76 -0.96 -9.04
C ASP A 154 25.75 -1.75 -8.21
N LYS A 155 26.20 -2.38 -7.11
CA LYS A 155 25.29 -3.07 -6.17
C LYS A 155 24.37 -2.10 -5.44
N MET A 156 24.84 -0.89 -5.05
CA MET A 156 24.01 0.15 -4.42
C MET A 156 22.87 0.57 -5.34
N ASN A 157 23.16 0.80 -6.62
CA ASN A 157 22.14 1.21 -7.59
C ASN A 157 21.16 0.06 -7.88
N ALA A 158 21.63 -1.18 -8.02
CA ALA A 158 20.76 -2.35 -8.16
C ALA A 158 19.86 -2.55 -6.95
N LYS A 159 20.38 -2.33 -5.73
CA LYS A 159 19.57 -2.43 -4.49
C LYS A 159 18.54 -1.29 -4.40
N ALA A 160 18.88 -0.09 -4.83
CA ALA A 160 17.92 1.02 -4.89
C ALA A 160 16.74 0.69 -5.83
N GLU A 161 17.03 0.12 -7.01
CA GLU A 161 16.00 -0.35 -7.94
C GLU A 161 15.15 -1.48 -7.32
N GLU A 162 15.78 -2.47 -6.66
CA GLU A 162 15.08 -3.57 -5.97
C GLU A 162 14.12 -3.06 -4.89
N LEU A 163 14.50 -2.00 -4.16
CA LEU A 163 13.69 -1.37 -3.12
C LEU A 163 12.59 -0.45 -3.66
N GLY A 164 12.53 -0.24 -4.99
CA GLY A 164 11.56 0.66 -5.62
C GLY A 164 11.92 2.15 -5.51
N CYS A 165 13.19 2.48 -5.34
CA CYS A 165 13.67 3.86 -5.35
C CYS A 165 13.64 4.41 -6.78
N GLU A 166 12.83 5.44 -7.02
CA GLU A 166 12.65 6.03 -8.36
C GLU A 166 13.51 7.29 -8.59
N ASN A 167 14.00 7.92 -7.50
CA ASN A 167 14.70 9.21 -7.52
C ASN A 167 16.08 9.10 -6.87
N THR A 168 16.76 7.94 -7.03
CA THR A 168 18.06 7.69 -6.40
C THR A 168 19.09 7.17 -7.39
N HIS A 169 20.28 7.75 -7.33
CA HIS A 169 21.47 7.26 -8.01
C HIS A 169 22.70 7.48 -7.15
N PHE A 170 23.48 6.45 -6.94
CA PHE A 170 24.72 6.48 -6.19
C PHE A 170 25.92 6.53 -7.14
N ALA A 171 26.86 7.46 -6.90
CA ALA A 171 28.13 7.57 -7.60
C ALA A 171 29.33 7.14 -6.73
N ASN A 172 29.14 7.00 -5.41
CA ASN A 172 30.17 6.55 -4.47
C ASN A 172 29.51 5.95 -3.21
N ALA A 173 30.32 5.27 -2.37
CA ALA A 173 29.83 4.57 -1.19
C ALA A 173 29.74 5.44 0.09
N ASN A 174 30.21 6.68 0.08
CA ASN A 174 30.38 7.49 1.29
C ASN A 174 29.58 8.79 1.30
N GLY A 175 29.04 9.23 0.15
CA GLY A 175 28.22 10.44 0.02
C GLY A 175 29.03 11.72 -0.18
N LEU A 176 30.30 11.66 -0.59
CA LEU A 176 30.99 12.81 -1.11
C LEU A 176 30.24 13.35 -2.33
N HIS A 177 30.27 14.68 -2.50
CA HIS A 177 29.51 15.32 -3.56
C HIS A 177 29.95 14.86 -4.95
N ASP A 178 28.96 14.48 -5.74
CA ASP A 178 29.03 14.24 -7.17
C ASP A 178 27.69 14.68 -7.79
N PRO A 179 27.67 15.38 -8.93
CA PRO A 179 26.41 15.82 -9.56
C PRO A 179 25.47 14.68 -9.93
N GLN A 180 25.97 13.44 -10.10
CA GLN A 180 25.19 12.26 -10.38
C GLN A 180 24.80 11.46 -9.12
N HIS A 181 25.12 11.98 -7.91
CA HIS A 181 24.85 11.33 -6.64
C HIS A 181 23.66 12.01 -5.95
N TYR A 182 22.45 11.51 -6.14
CA TYR A 182 21.22 12.10 -5.63
C TYR A 182 20.27 11.05 -5.07
N THR A 183 19.32 11.51 -4.30
CA THR A 183 18.24 10.69 -3.71
C THR A 183 17.05 11.59 -3.37
N SER A 184 15.93 10.98 -2.93
CA SER A 184 14.77 11.65 -2.37
C SER A 184 14.55 11.30 -0.90
N ALA A 185 13.68 12.05 -0.21
CA ALA A 185 13.34 11.73 1.17
C ALA A 185 12.55 10.41 1.25
N TRP A 186 11.71 10.13 0.26
CA TRP A 186 10.99 8.87 0.13
C TRP A 186 11.92 7.68 -0.07
N ASP A 187 12.84 7.78 -1.01
CA ASP A 187 13.78 6.68 -1.30
C ASP A 187 14.70 6.40 -0.11
N LEU A 188 15.16 7.44 0.59
CA LEU A 188 15.91 7.26 1.84
C LEU A 188 15.10 6.59 2.93
N TYR A 189 13.79 6.85 3.02
CA TYR A 189 12.92 6.10 3.91
C TYR A 189 12.89 4.61 3.54
N LEU A 190 12.73 4.26 2.25
CA LEU A 190 12.73 2.87 1.80
C LEU A 190 14.05 2.16 2.15
N ILE A 191 15.18 2.80 1.86
CA ILE A 191 16.51 2.28 2.17
C ILE A 191 16.71 2.13 3.68
N THR A 192 16.27 3.12 4.47
CA THR A 192 16.37 3.10 5.93
C THR A 192 15.51 1.99 6.52
N LYS A 193 14.27 1.83 6.05
CA LYS A 193 13.37 0.76 6.48
C LYS A 193 13.99 -0.61 6.25
N ALA A 194 14.57 -0.85 5.08
CA ALA A 194 15.26 -2.09 4.77
C ALA A 194 16.49 -2.32 5.67
N ALA A 195 17.27 -1.27 5.95
CA ALA A 195 18.41 -1.36 6.86
C ALA A 195 18.00 -1.65 8.31
N MET A 196 16.86 -1.14 8.76
CA MET A 196 16.33 -1.37 10.12
C MET A 196 15.86 -2.82 10.36
N GLU A 197 15.71 -3.63 9.32
CA GLU A 197 15.43 -5.06 9.46
C GLU A 197 16.60 -5.84 10.06
N TYR A 198 17.82 -5.25 10.04
CA TYR A 198 19.02 -5.80 10.66
C TYR A 198 19.22 -5.18 12.06
N PRO A 199 19.10 -5.95 13.16
CA PRO A 199 19.20 -5.41 14.53
C PRO A 199 20.52 -4.70 14.82
N GLU A 200 21.61 -5.15 14.19
CA GLU A 200 22.95 -4.56 14.32
C GLU A 200 22.98 -3.13 13.80
N PHE A 201 22.22 -2.82 12.75
CA PHE A 201 22.13 -1.48 12.19
C PHE A 201 21.69 -0.47 13.24
N MET A 202 20.56 -0.72 13.89
CA MET A 202 20.05 0.21 14.91
C MET A 202 20.93 0.23 16.15
N THR A 203 21.49 -0.90 16.56
CA THR A 203 22.44 -0.99 17.69
C THR A 203 23.64 -0.05 17.47
N ILE A 204 24.21 -0.03 16.27
CA ILE A 204 25.34 0.82 15.91
C ILE A 204 24.90 2.28 15.76
N CYS A 205 23.80 2.54 15.04
CA CYS A 205 23.30 3.89 14.79
C CYS A 205 22.87 4.64 16.06
N ASP A 206 22.37 3.92 17.08
CA ASP A 206 21.94 4.49 18.36
C ASP A 206 23.10 4.65 19.38
N THR A 207 24.31 4.30 18.98
CA THR A 207 25.50 4.38 19.82
C THR A 207 26.01 5.81 19.90
N ALA A 208 25.91 6.43 21.09
CA ALA A 208 26.40 7.78 21.32
C ALA A 208 27.94 7.88 21.39
N GLN A 209 28.58 6.82 21.92
CA GLN A 209 30.02 6.71 22.09
C GLN A 209 30.45 5.25 22.03
N VAL A 210 31.56 4.98 21.37
CA VAL A 210 32.18 3.64 21.33
C VAL A 210 33.70 3.75 21.36
N THR A 211 34.37 2.81 22.00
CA THR A 211 35.85 2.71 21.96
C THR A 211 36.22 1.54 21.03
N ILE A 212 36.91 1.89 19.96
CA ILE A 212 37.52 0.94 19.03
C ILE A 212 38.83 0.44 19.61
N PRO A 213 39.05 -0.86 19.75
CA PRO A 213 40.32 -1.39 20.30
C PRO A 213 41.53 -0.97 19.50
N ALA A 214 42.71 -1.07 20.13
CA ALA A 214 44.00 -0.88 19.43
C ALA A 214 44.12 -1.86 18.27
N THR A 215 44.71 -1.41 17.16
CA THR A 215 44.92 -2.17 15.95
C THR A 215 46.42 -2.43 15.74
N ASN A 216 46.76 -3.05 14.61
CA ASN A 216 48.16 -3.18 14.20
C ASN A 216 48.89 -1.85 13.90
N MET A 217 48.12 -0.73 13.76
CA MET A 217 48.69 0.59 13.35
C MET A 217 48.23 1.77 14.21
N SER A 218 47.35 1.56 15.17
CA SER A 218 46.81 2.64 16.01
C SER A 218 46.53 2.14 17.42
N GLU A 219 46.73 3.03 18.39
CA GLU A 219 46.19 2.84 19.74
C GLU A 219 44.67 2.85 19.70
N GLU A 220 44.03 2.47 20.84
CA GLU A 220 42.57 2.56 20.96
C GLU A 220 42.06 3.97 20.67
N ARG A 221 40.86 4.05 20.09
CA ARG A 221 40.25 5.34 19.76
C ARG A 221 38.79 5.39 20.20
N THR A 222 38.42 6.45 20.89
CA THR A 222 37.04 6.68 21.28
C THR A 222 36.33 7.53 20.23
N LEU A 223 35.24 7.02 19.68
CA LEU A 223 34.41 7.67 18.68
C LEU A 223 33.16 8.25 19.35
N TYR A 224 32.76 9.44 18.95
CA TYR A 224 31.56 10.12 19.42
C TYR A 224 30.64 10.41 18.27
N THR A 225 29.36 10.14 18.44
CA THR A 225 28.35 10.31 17.37
C THR A 225 28.31 11.73 16.81
N THR A 226 28.03 11.82 15.51
CA THR A 226 27.71 13.08 14.83
C THR A 226 26.25 13.49 15.02
N ASN A 227 25.41 12.60 15.54
CA ASN A 227 23.99 12.86 15.77
C ASN A 227 23.77 13.56 17.12
N TYR A 228 23.50 14.87 17.07
CA TYR A 228 23.29 15.68 18.29
C TYR A 228 21.97 15.37 19.01
N LEU A 229 21.03 14.62 18.40
CA LEU A 229 19.85 14.14 19.09
C LEU A 229 20.21 13.10 20.17
N LEU A 230 21.28 12.32 19.97
CA LEU A 230 21.72 11.27 20.89
C LEU A 230 22.63 11.76 22.01
N SER A 231 23.39 12.83 21.78
CA SER A 231 24.45 13.24 22.70
C SER A 231 24.70 14.74 22.71
N ASN A 232 24.97 15.26 23.89
CA ASN A 232 25.42 16.65 24.10
C ASN A 232 26.97 16.81 24.04
N TRP A 233 27.71 15.77 23.67
CA TRP A 233 29.17 15.80 23.70
C TRP A 233 29.75 16.89 22.78
N ARG A 234 29.26 16.97 21.55
CA ARG A 234 29.76 17.95 20.56
C ARG A 234 29.04 19.27 20.65
N VAL A 235 27.74 19.27 20.80
CA VAL A 235 26.88 20.45 20.84
C VAL A 235 25.72 20.21 21.84
N ILE A 236 25.44 21.23 22.64
CA ILE A 236 24.34 21.19 23.64
C ILE A 236 23.07 21.74 23.02
N GLY A 237 21.90 21.21 23.44
CA GLY A 237 20.60 21.78 23.16
C GLY A 237 19.76 21.05 22.09
N TYR A 238 20.29 19.97 21.47
CA TYR A 238 19.53 19.18 20.52
C TYR A 238 19.06 17.83 21.05
N ARG A 239 19.60 17.37 22.19
CA ARG A 239 19.30 16.04 22.71
C ARG A 239 17.81 15.81 22.84
N ASN A 240 17.36 14.74 22.21
CA ASN A 240 15.97 14.22 22.29
C ASN A 240 16.03 12.78 22.80
N THR A 241 15.47 12.53 23.96
CA THR A 241 15.53 11.21 24.61
C THR A 241 14.60 10.17 24.01
N GLU A 242 13.73 10.56 23.10
CA GLU A 242 12.84 9.69 22.35
C GLU A 242 13.41 9.32 20.97
N ALA A 243 14.46 10.06 20.53
CA ALA A 243 15.12 9.82 19.25
C ALA A 243 16.14 8.68 19.35
N HIS A 244 16.19 7.85 18.31
CA HIS A 244 17.08 6.71 18.12
C HIS A 244 17.76 6.80 16.76
N GLY A 245 19.09 6.82 16.76
CA GLY A 245 19.89 6.89 15.53
C GLY A 245 19.49 8.08 14.64
N ILE A 246 19.63 8.02 13.33
CA ILE A 246 20.21 6.96 12.49
C ILE A 246 21.49 7.51 11.84
N LYS A 247 21.38 8.56 10.99
CA LYS A 247 22.52 9.08 10.27
C LYS A 247 22.39 10.58 9.97
N THR A 248 23.49 11.31 10.13
CA THR A 248 23.65 12.71 9.70
C THR A 248 24.37 12.80 8.35
N GLY A 249 24.12 13.85 7.60
CA GLY A 249 24.81 14.17 6.37
C GLY A 249 24.98 15.68 6.19
N SER A 250 26.12 16.12 5.66
CA SER A 250 26.30 17.52 5.22
C SER A 250 27.43 17.64 4.20
N THR A 251 27.17 18.41 3.16
CA THR A 251 28.16 19.04 2.25
C THR A 251 27.66 20.45 1.97
N ASP A 252 28.46 21.27 1.33
CA ASP A 252 28.04 22.62 0.97
C ASP A 252 26.84 22.62 0.02
N GLU A 253 26.76 21.64 -0.90
CA GLU A 253 25.69 21.50 -1.88
C GLU A 253 24.43 20.85 -1.27
N ALA A 254 24.61 19.85 -0.41
CA ALA A 254 23.48 19.15 0.23
C ALA A 254 22.81 19.98 1.32
N GLY A 255 23.54 20.89 1.97
CA GLY A 255 23.13 21.46 3.24
C GLY A 255 23.19 20.42 4.36
N TYR A 256 22.35 20.55 5.37
CA TYR A 256 22.29 19.62 6.50
C TYR A 256 21.15 18.64 6.35
N CYS A 257 21.49 17.35 6.41
CA CYS A 257 20.56 16.23 6.23
C CYS A 257 20.56 15.35 7.49
N LEU A 258 19.42 14.73 7.79
CA LEU A 258 19.26 13.83 8.93
C LEU A 258 18.19 12.79 8.65
N VAL A 259 18.52 11.53 8.91
CA VAL A 259 17.54 10.45 9.10
C VAL A 259 17.60 10.07 10.58
N SER A 260 16.44 9.98 11.22
CA SER A 260 16.31 9.57 12.62
C SER A 260 15.01 8.82 12.84
N SER A 261 14.93 7.95 13.82
CA SER A 261 13.67 7.41 14.32
C SER A 261 13.38 7.93 15.71
N ALA A 262 12.13 7.84 16.15
CA ALA A 262 11.76 8.17 17.50
C ALA A 262 10.57 7.31 17.95
N GLN A 263 10.50 7.02 19.26
CA GLN A 263 9.42 6.25 19.85
C GLN A 263 8.84 6.95 21.09
N ARG A 264 7.51 7.03 21.16
CA ARG A 264 6.75 7.49 22.31
C ARG A 264 5.54 6.58 22.56
N GLY A 265 5.57 5.76 23.59
CA GLY A 265 4.53 4.76 23.84
C GLY A 265 4.44 3.74 22.72
N SER A 266 3.26 3.60 22.10
CA SER A 266 3.03 2.71 20.97
C SER A 266 3.40 3.35 19.63
N LEU A 267 3.61 4.66 19.56
CA LEU A 267 3.94 5.38 18.34
C LEU A 267 5.43 5.32 18.06
N SER A 268 5.80 4.99 16.83
CA SER A 268 7.18 4.98 16.34
C SER A 268 7.25 5.60 14.96
N PHE A 269 8.13 6.60 14.77
CA PHE A 269 8.25 7.32 13.53
C PHE A 269 9.68 7.25 12.96
N ILE A 270 9.79 7.25 11.64
CA ILE A 270 11.02 7.49 10.90
C ILE A 270 10.89 8.87 10.26
N SER A 271 11.89 9.71 10.48
CA SER A 271 11.99 11.07 9.94
C SER A 271 13.15 11.18 8.98
N VAL A 272 12.91 11.79 7.82
CA VAL A 272 13.95 12.16 6.85
C VAL A 272 13.88 13.66 6.63
N ILE A 273 15.01 14.35 6.81
CA ILE A 273 15.20 15.78 6.52
C ILE A 273 16.32 15.93 5.51
N LEU A 274 16.07 16.61 4.39
CA LEU A 274 17.06 16.92 3.36
C LEU A 274 17.14 18.43 3.13
N GLY A 275 18.38 18.92 2.95
CA GLY A 275 18.63 20.29 2.53
C GLY A 275 18.23 21.34 3.56
N ALA A 276 18.33 21.03 4.85
CA ALA A 276 18.14 22.02 5.90
C ALA A 276 19.35 22.98 5.99
N GLU A 277 19.11 24.16 6.55
CA GLU A 277 20.12 25.19 6.71
C GLU A 277 20.68 25.22 8.12
N ARG A 278 21.86 25.84 8.26
CA ARG A 278 22.36 26.34 9.54
C ARG A 278 22.08 27.83 9.60
N VAL A 279 21.39 28.26 10.63
CA VAL A 279 21.05 29.68 10.84
C VAL A 279 21.51 30.13 12.22
N GLU A 280 21.67 31.44 12.39
CA GLU A 280 21.86 32.01 13.72
C GLU A 280 20.51 32.42 14.31
N VAL A 281 20.23 31.94 15.51
CA VAL A 281 19.04 32.29 16.29
C VAL A 281 19.52 32.88 17.62
N ASN A 282 19.26 34.16 17.83
CA ASN A 282 19.74 34.89 19.03
C ASN A 282 21.23 34.78 19.28
N GLY A 283 22.04 34.80 18.22
CA GLY A 283 23.52 34.69 18.29
C GLY A 283 24.04 33.26 18.55
N VAL A 284 23.16 32.25 18.49
CA VAL A 284 23.55 30.85 18.63
C VAL A 284 23.27 30.12 17.29
N GLY A 285 24.29 29.42 16.80
CA GLY A 285 24.15 28.63 15.57
C GLY A 285 23.12 27.49 15.78
N ASN A 286 22.11 27.46 14.94
CA ASN A 286 21.09 26.39 14.91
C ASN A 286 21.24 25.59 13.62
N VAL A 287 21.47 24.28 13.75
CA VAL A 287 21.46 23.33 12.65
C VAL A 287 20.04 22.78 12.52
N ARG A 288 19.30 23.30 11.55
CA ARG A 288 17.86 23.04 11.40
C ARG A 288 17.51 21.58 11.21
N SER A 289 18.37 20.75 10.64
CA SER A 289 18.08 19.33 10.50
C SER A 289 17.74 18.67 11.84
N PHE A 290 18.37 19.03 12.96
CA PHE A 290 18.06 18.52 14.29
C PHE A 290 16.81 19.15 14.92
N SER A 291 16.70 20.48 14.86
CA SER A 291 15.54 21.18 15.43
C SER A 291 14.24 20.87 14.69
N GLU A 292 14.29 20.77 13.36
CA GLU A 292 13.12 20.42 12.55
C GLU A 292 12.72 18.96 12.74
N THR A 293 13.68 18.03 12.84
CA THR A 293 13.38 16.61 13.17
C THR A 293 12.68 16.51 14.53
N THR A 294 13.17 17.18 15.57
CA THR A 294 12.51 17.18 16.89
C THR A 294 11.12 17.81 16.83
N ARG A 295 10.96 18.91 16.07
CA ARG A 295 9.66 19.57 15.88
C ARG A 295 8.67 18.65 15.16
N MET A 296 9.10 17.96 14.12
CA MET A 296 8.29 17.03 13.35
C MET A 296 7.87 15.81 14.18
N PHE A 297 8.79 15.21 14.98
CA PHE A 297 8.43 14.15 15.92
C PHE A 297 7.40 14.61 16.94
N ASN A 298 7.62 15.77 17.60
CA ASN A 298 6.67 16.29 18.58
C ASN A 298 5.31 16.58 17.97
N TRP A 299 5.26 17.06 16.72
CA TRP A 299 4.01 17.28 16.01
C TRP A 299 3.30 15.95 15.72
N GLY A 300 4.02 14.93 15.22
CA GLY A 300 3.46 13.60 14.99
C GLY A 300 2.90 12.97 16.27
N PHE A 301 3.69 12.93 17.33
CA PHE A 301 3.26 12.37 18.63
C PHE A 301 2.10 13.12 19.29
N LYS A 302 1.97 14.42 19.03
CA LYS A 302 0.87 15.24 19.56
C LYS A 302 -0.43 15.01 18.82
N ASN A 303 -0.35 14.81 17.50
CA ASN A 303 -1.51 14.90 16.62
C ASN A 303 -2.05 13.54 16.16
N PHE A 304 -1.33 12.44 16.39
CA PHE A 304 -1.71 11.11 15.90
C PHE A 304 -1.79 10.10 17.04
N THR A 305 -2.66 9.11 16.85
CA THR A 305 -2.78 7.93 17.69
C THR A 305 -3.31 6.76 16.90
N TYR A 306 -3.05 5.54 17.34
CA TYR A 306 -3.72 4.38 16.77
C TYR A 306 -5.16 4.31 17.27
N LYS A 307 -6.09 4.04 16.35
CA LYS A 307 -7.51 3.84 16.63
C LYS A 307 -8.00 2.58 15.95
N THR A 308 -8.78 1.76 16.66
CA THR A 308 -9.56 0.69 16.06
C THR A 308 -10.65 1.33 15.22
N VAL A 309 -10.61 1.08 13.91
CA VAL A 309 -11.56 1.63 12.93
C VAL A 309 -12.56 0.59 12.44
N LEU A 310 -12.29 -0.68 12.73
CA LEU A 310 -13.14 -1.79 12.33
C LEU A 310 -12.94 -2.96 13.31
N ASP A 311 -14.03 -3.36 13.98
CA ASP A 311 -14.10 -4.60 14.75
C ASP A 311 -14.57 -5.74 13.82
N GLU A 312 -14.01 -6.93 13.97
CA GLU A 312 -14.38 -8.10 13.16
C GLU A 312 -15.87 -8.49 13.25
N ASN A 313 -16.57 -8.00 14.29
CA ASN A 313 -17.98 -8.28 14.57
C ASN A 313 -18.93 -7.13 14.20
N GLU A 314 -18.40 -5.94 13.83
CA GLU A 314 -19.23 -4.73 13.67
C GLU A 314 -19.92 -4.60 12.30
N PHE A 315 -19.53 -5.34 11.28
CA PHE A 315 -19.97 -5.05 9.93
C PHE A 315 -20.72 -6.20 9.24
N PRO A 316 -21.95 -6.53 9.68
CA PRO A 316 -22.77 -7.50 8.97
C PRO A 316 -23.28 -6.85 7.66
N LYS A 317 -22.69 -7.21 6.54
CA LYS A 317 -23.27 -6.97 5.21
C LYS A 317 -23.73 -8.29 4.65
N GLU A 318 -24.87 -8.28 3.97
CA GLU A 318 -25.37 -9.46 3.25
C GLU A 318 -25.01 -9.35 1.78
N VAL A 319 -24.51 -10.45 1.22
CA VAL A 319 -24.20 -10.61 -0.20
C VAL A 319 -25.23 -11.57 -0.80
N ALA A 320 -25.83 -11.19 -1.92
CA ALA A 320 -26.81 -12.02 -2.60
C ALA A 320 -26.14 -13.29 -3.16
N VAL A 321 -26.80 -14.46 -2.97
CA VAL A 321 -26.34 -15.76 -3.44
C VAL A 321 -27.34 -16.37 -4.41
N THR A 322 -26.84 -16.90 -5.52
CA THR A 322 -27.64 -17.66 -6.49
C THR A 322 -27.33 -19.15 -6.43
N LEU A 323 -28.16 -19.94 -7.06
CA LEU A 323 -28.05 -21.41 -7.12
C LEU A 323 -28.16 -22.12 -5.75
N SER A 324 -28.65 -21.43 -4.73
CA SER A 324 -28.90 -21.96 -3.39
C SER A 324 -30.37 -21.77 -2.99
N LYS A 325 -30.79 -22.44 -1.91
CA LYS A 325 -32.06 -22.17 -1.22
C LYS A 325 -31.98 -20.97 -0.29
N ILE A 326 -30.74 -20.62 0.10
CA ILE A 326 -30.39 -19.42 0.88
C ILE A 326 -30.00 -18.38 -0.15
N ASP A 327 -30.65 -17.24 -0.15
CA ASP A 327 -30.48 -16.17 -1.14
C ASP A 327 -29.45 -15.09 -0.73
N HIS A 328 -28.92 -15.14 0.51
CA HIS A 328 -27.94 -14.24 1.02
C HIS A 328 -26.94 -14.95 1.93
N VAL A 329 -25.71 -14.45 2.00
CA VAL A 329 -24.68 -14.82 2.97
C VAL A 329 -24.18 -13.55 3.68
N ALA A 330 -24.09 -13.59 5.01
CA ALA A 330 -23.49 -12.52 5.77
C ALA A 330 -21.96 -12.54 5.59
N VAL A 331 -21.34 -11.37 5.49
CA VAL A 331 -19.90 -11.23 5.46
C VAL A 331 -19.42 -10.43 6.66
N ARG A 332 -18.20 -10.69 7.10
CA ARG A 332 -17.49 -9.96 8.13
C ARG A 332 -16.09 -9.57 7.66
N PRO A 333 -15.46 -8.56 8.25
CA PRO A 333 -14.04 -8.30 8.02
C PRO A 333 -13.18 -9.52 8.40
N ALA A 334 -12.08 -9.70 7.69
CA ALA A 334 -11.14 -10.80 7.94
C ALA A 334 -10.46 -10.66 9.31
N GLU A 335 -10.23 -9.40 9.74
CA GLU A 335 -9.52 -9.06 10.97
C GLU A 335 -10.01 -7.73 11.56
N GLU A 336 -9.70 -7.48 12.83
CA GLU A 336 -9.80 -6.17 13.44
C GLU A 336 -8.76 -5.24 12.84
N VAL A 337 -9.16 -4.00 12.55
CA VAL A 337 -8.27 -3.02 11.89
C VAL A 337 -7.99 -1.86 12.83
N GLU A 338 -6.71 -1.72 13.21
CA GLU A 338 -6.16 -0.59 13.92
C GLU A 338 -5.29 0.25 12.97
N VAL A 339 -5.56 1.54 12.83
CA VAL A 339 -4.82 2.45 11.96
C VAL A 339 -4.32 3.68 12.70
N LEU A 340 -3.23 4.25 12.24
CA LEU A 340 -2.75 5.54 12.72
C LEU A 340 -3.64 6.65 12.14
N MET A 341 -4.30 7.41 13.02
CA MET A 341 -5.22 8.48 12.64
C MET A 341 -4.91 9.79 13.37
N PRO A 342 -5.25 10.93 12.76
CA PRO A 342 -5.28 12.20 13.48
C PRO A 342 -6.20 12.14 14.71
N ASN A 343 -5.78 12.77 15.81
CA ASN A 343 -6.54 12.74 17.07
C ASN A 343 -7.95 13.35 16.93
N GLY A 344 -8.09 14.37 16.07
CA GLY A 344 -9.38 15.07 15.84
C GLY A 344 -10.31 14.38 14.82
N LEU A 345 -9.86 13.33 14.12
CA LEU A 345 -10.70 12.58 13.19
C LEU A 345 -11.34 11.39 13.90
N ASP A 346 -12.68 11.30 13.87
CA ASP A 346 -13.39 10.14 14.46
C ASP A 346 -13.39 8.96 13.47
N PRO A 347 -13.18 7.70 13.91
CA PRO A 347 -13.37 6.52 13.07
C PRO A 347 -14.75 6.44 12.39
N ALA A 348 -15.77 7.04 12.99
CA ALA A 348 -17.11 7.11 12.42
C ALA A 348 -17.21 8.00 11.17
N ASP A 349 -16.28 8.95 10.99
CA ASP A 349 -16.23 9.86 9.83
C ASP A 349 -15.61 9.19 8.59
N LEU A 350 -15.03 8.00 8.73
CA LEU A 350 -14.44 7.28 7.61
C LEU A 350 -15.51 6.79 6.65
N THR A 351 -15.34 7.10 5.39
CA THR A 351 -16.15 6.55 4.30
C THR A 351 -15.85 5.06 4.14
N ARG A 352 -16.90 4.24 4.14
CA ARG A 352 -16.84 2.78 4.02
C ARG A 352 -17.27 2.36 2.62
N THR A 353 -16.34 1.95 1.78
CA THR A 353 -16.61 1.48 0.41
C THR A 353 -16.43 -0.04 0.34
N VAL A 354 -17.50 -0.75 -0.07
CA VAL A 354 -17.47 -2.21 -0.23
C VAL A 354 -17.47 -2.55 -1.70
N GLU A 355 -16.46 -3.29 -2.13
CA GLU A 355 -16.35 -3.87 -3.46
C GLU A 355 -16.48 -5.38 -3.36
N LEU A 356 -17.48 -5.95 -4.03
CA LEU A 356 -17.74 -7.40 -4.04
C LEU A 356 -17.08 -8.05 -5.25
N THR A 357 -16.51 -9.24 -5.08
CA THR A 357 -15.93 -10.04 -6.18
C THR A 357 -16.98 -10.44 -7.21
N ALA A 358 -18.22 -10.66 -6.75
CA ALA A 358 -19.41 -10.86 -7.58
C ALA A 358 -20.66 -10.43 -6.81
N ASN A 359 -21.68 -9.95 -7.51
CA ASN A 359 -22.98 -9.66 -6.91
C ASN A 359 -24.10 -9.92 -7.97
N PRO A 360 -24.83 -11.00 -7.86
CA PRO A 360 -24.78 -12.05 -6.83
C PRO A 360 -23.58 -13.02 -6.98
N VAL A 361 -23.23 -13.71 -5.88
CA VAL A 361 -22.26 -14.80 -5.85
C VAL A 361 -22.98 -16.13 -6.14
N GLU A 362 -22.36 -17.05 -6.87
CA GLU A 362 -22.93 -18.39 -7.10
C GLU A 362 -22.52 -19.37 -5.99
N ALA A 363 -23.51 -20.11 -5.45
CA ALA A 363 -23.24 -21.20 -4.52
C ALA A 363 -22.53 -22.38 -5.23
N PRO A 364 -21.68 -23.20 -4.52
CA PRO A 364 -21.50 -23.17 -3.07
C PRO A 364 -20.56 -22.04 -2.62
N VAL A 365 -20.79 -21.52 -1.41
CA VAL A 365 -19.91 -20.59 -0.70
C VAL A 365 -19.53 -21.24 0.62
N SER A 366 -18.27 -21.25 0.96
CA SER A 366 -17.77 -21.80 2.22
C SER A 366 -17.50 -20.67 3.23
N ALA A 367 -17.71 -20.95 4.50
CA ALA A 367 -17.30 -20.02 5.55
C ALA A 367 -15.79 -19.72 5.44
N GLY A 368 -15.42 -18.42 5.42
CA GLY A 368 -14.06 -17.96 5.21
C GLY A 368 -13.69 -17.66 3.75
N ASP A 369 -14.58 -17.92 2.78
CA ASP A 369 -14.34 -17.48 1.40
C ASP A 369 -14.34 -15.96 1.32
N VAL A 370 -13.36 -15.38 0.57
CA VAL A 370 -13.28 -13.94 0.32
C VAL A 370 -14.34 -13.55 -0.72
N LEU A 371 -15.33 -12.77 -0.30
CA LEU A 371 -16.44 -12.33 -1.16
C LEU A 371 -16.33 -10.88 -1.63
N GLY A 372 -15.34 -10.15 -1.15
CA GLY A 372 -15.09 -8.76 -1.51
C GLY A 372 -14.07 -8.11 -0.60
N THR A 373 -13.94 -6.80 -0.72
CA THR A 373 -13.09 -5.95 0.12
C THR A 373 -13.87 -4.78 0.69
N LEU A 374 -13.47 -4.32 1.87
CA LEU A 374 -13.93 -3.09 2.51
C LEU A 374 -12.78 -2.11 2.57
N THR A 375 -12.93 -0.95 1.95
CA THR A 375 -11.97 0.16 2.01
C THR A 375 -12.52 1.24 2.93
N LEU A 376 -11.66 1.71 3.85
CA LEU A 376 -11.90 2.82 4.77
C LEU A 376 -11.09 4.02 4.30
N SER A 377 -11.74 5.14 4.01
CA SER A 377 -11.07 6.35 3.49
C SER A 377 -11.66 7.63 4.09
N TYR A 378 -10.87 8.70 4.07
CA TYR A 378 -11.31 10.07 4.40
C TYR A 378 -10.57 11.04 3.48
N ASN A 379 -11.30 11.95 2.81
CA ASN A 379 -10.74 12.94 1.88
C ASN A 379 -9.75 12.33 0.87
N ASP A 380 -10.18 11.25 0.20
CA ASP A 380 -9.39 10.47 -0.78
C ASP A 380 -8.15 9.74 -0.20
N GLN A 381 -7.84 9.91 1.08
CA GLN A 381 -6.81 9.14 1.76
C GLN A 381 -7.39 7.80 2.21
N VAL A 382 -6.76 6.70 1.78
CA VAL A 382 -7.10 5.34 2.23
C VAL A 382 -6.36 5.05 3.53
N TYR A 383 -7.11 4.67 4.56
CA TYR A 383 -6.58 4.26 5.87
C TYR A 383 -6.39 2.76 5.97
N ALA A 384 -7.33 1.99 5.40
CA ALA A 384 -7.24 0.53 5.39
C ALA A 384 -8.06 -0.07 4.25
N THR A 385 -7.66 -1.25 3.80
CA THR A 385 -8.45 -2.15 2.95
C THR A 385 -8.37 -3.55 3.54
N VAL A 386 -9.53 -4.18 3.79
CA VAL A 386 -9.63 -5.48 4.44
C VAL A 386 -10.55 -6.39 3.64
N ASP A 387 -10.23 -7.69 3.60
CA ASP A 387 -11.06 -8.70 2.96
C ASP A 387 -12.36 -8.91 3.73
N LEU A 388 -13.44 -9.15 3.01
CA LEU A 388 -14.74 -9.53 3.55
C LEU A 388 -14.95 -11.05 3.38
N LEU A 389 -15.00 -11.76 4.49
CA LEU A 389 -15.13 -13.21 4.55
C LEU A 389 -16.59 -13.64 4.73
N ALA A 390 -17.00 -14.69 4.02
CA ALA A 390 -18.28 -15.35 4.27
C ALA A 390 -18.37 -15.88 5.71
N LEU A 391 -19.46 -15.57 6.41
CA LEU A 391 -19.65 -15.97 7.81
C LEU A 391 -20.08 -17.43 7.93
N ASN A 392 -20.83 -17.94 6.95
CA ASN A 392 -21.44 -19.27 6.98
C ASN A 392 -21.31 -19.98 5.63
N ASP A 393 -21.42 -21.32 5.68
CA ASP A 393 -21.52 -22.13 4.48
C ASP A 393 -22.91 -21.94 3.82
N VAL A 394 -22.91 -21.84 2.49
CA VAL A 394 -24.12 -21.82 1.67
C VAL A 394 -24.01 -22.89 0.61
N GLU A 395 -24.78 -23.99 0.79
CA GLU A 395 -24.76 -25.12 -0.13
C GLU A 395 -25.47 -24.82 -1.45
N ALA A 396 -24.93 -25.34 -2.55
CA ALA A 396 -25.60 -25.28 -3.84
C ALA A 396 -26.85 -26.19 -3.88
N SER A 397 -27.93 -25.64 -4.41
CA SER A 397 -29.13 -26.43 -4.68
C SER A 397 -28.98 -27.25 -5.96
N GLY A 398 -28.93 -28.57 -5.83
CA GLY A 398 -28.83 -29.47 -7.00
C GLY A 398 -29.91 -29.23 -8.05
N PHE A 399 -31.12 -28.82 -7.63
CA PHE A 399 -32.20 -28.48 -8.55
C PHE A 399 -31.95 -27.19 -9.32
N LEU A 400 -31.51 -26.12 -8.64
CA LEU A 400 -31.22 -24.84 -9.29
C LEU A 400 -30.00 -24.94 -10.21
N THR A 401 -29.00 -25.68 -9.78
CA THR A 401 -27.82 -25.96 -10.60
C THR A 401 -28.19 -26.73 -11.87
N PHE A 402 -29.05 -27.78 -11.73
CA PHE A 402 -29.57 -28.50 -12.87
C PHE A 402 -30.34 -27.60 -13.83
N LEU A 403 -31.21 -26.73 -13.32
CA LEU A 403 -31.96 -25.77 -14.16
C LEU A 403 -31.04 -24.82 -14.91
N ARG A 404 -30.00 -24.29 -14.25
CA ARG A 404 -28.99 -23.44 -14.90
C ARG A 404 -28.26 -24.20 -16.00
N ASP A 405 -27.81 -25.42 -15.72
CA ASP A 405 -27.06 -26.23 -16.68
C ASP A 405 -27.93 -26.59 -17.90
N MET A 406 -29.23 -26.88 -17.69
CA MET A 406 -30.18 -27.02 -18.75
C MET A 406 -30.36 -25.74 -19.57
N GLN A 407 -30.46 -24.59 -18.91
CA GLN A 407 -30.59 -23.31 -19.59
C GLN A 407 -29.31 -22.99 -20.41
N VAL A 408 -28.13 -23.22 -19.87
CA VAL A 408 -26.83 -23.05 -20.55
C VAL A 408 -26.75 -24.01 -21.74
N PHE A 409 -27.14 -25.30 -21.57
CA PHE A 409 -27.16 -26.28 -22.63
C PHE A 409 -28.05 -25.84 -23.80
N PHE A 410 -29.30 -25.45 -23.52
CA PHE A 410 -30.26 -25.01 -24.56
C PHE A 410 -29.92 -23.61 -25.13
N SER A 411 -29.14 -22.81 -24.44
CA SER A 411 -28.67 -21.52 -24.95
C SER A 411 -27.53 -21.65 -25.96
N GLY A 412 -26.85 -22.80 -25.95
CA GLY A 412 -25.70 -23.07 -26.85
C GLY A 412 -26.09 -22.99 -28.32
N THR A 413 -25.31 -22.28 -29.15
CA THR A 413 -25.59 -22.06 -30.58
C THR A 413 -25.79 -23.38 -31.34
N ALA A 414 -24.98 -24.39 -31.05
CA ALA A 414 -25.09 -25.71 -31.67
C ALA A 414 -26.40 -26.39 -31.33
N VAL A 415 -26.86 -26.32 -30.09
CA VAL A 415 -28.13 -26.91 -29.64
C VAL A 415 -29.33 -26.19 -30.23
N ARG A 416 -29.28 -24.86 -30.31
CA ARG A 416 -30.34 -24.06 -30.97
C ARG A 416 -30.44 -24.41 -32.46
N ILE A 417 -29.35 -24.57 -33.16
CA ILE A 417 -29.31 -24.98 -34.56
C ILE A 417 -29.92 -26.41 -34.68
N ALA A 418 -29.48 -27.34 -33.81
CA ALA A 418 -30.02 -28.72 -33.82
C ALA A 418 -31.53 -28.75 -33.57
N LEU A 419 -32.04 -27.96 -32.62
CA LEU A 419 -33.48 -27.82 -32.36
C LEU A 419 -34.25 -27.25 -33.56
N VAL A 420 -33.71 -26.22 -34.20
CA VAL A 420 -34.33 -25.66 -35.42
C VAL A 420 -34.36 -26.71 -36.53
N VAL A 421 -33.26 -27.44 -36.75
CA VAL A 421 -33.21 -28.54 -37.75
C VAL A 421 -34.21 -29.63 -37.40
N LEU A 422 -34.33 -30.02 -36.12
CA LEU A 422 -35.31 -31.02 -35.70
C LEU A 422 -36.77 -30.57 -35.95
N VAL A 423 -37.10 -29.31 -35.66
CA VAL A 423 -38.42 -28.72 -35.89
C VAL A 423 -38.73 -28.73 -37.40
N VAL A 424 -37.75 -28.35 -38.25
CA VAL A 424 -37.91 -28.37 -39.68
C VAL A 424 -38.13 -29.80 -40.21
N LEU A 425 -37.38 -30.79 -39.70
CA LEU A 425 -37.55 -32.20 -40.06
C LEU A 425 -38.94 -32.74 -39.64
N ILE A 426 -39.39 -32.40 -38.45
CA ILE A 426 -40.76 -32.81 -37.98
C ILE A 426 -41.81 -32.17 -38.88
N ALA A 427 -41.69 -30.88 -39.17
CA ALA A 427 -42.63 -30.19 -40.06
C ALA A 427 -42.64 -30.82 -41.50
N ALA A 428 -41.47 -31.17 -42.02
CA ALA A 428 -41.33 -31.87 -43.30
C ALA A 428 -42.01 -33.26 -43.26
N LEU A 429 -41.83 -34.05 -42.20
CA LEU A 429 -42.49 -35.35 -42.01
C LEU A 429 -44.01 -35.24 -41.92
N VAL A 430 -44.50 -34.23 -41.17
CA VAL A 430 -45.96 -33.97 -41.10
C VAL A 430 -46.53 -33.60 -42.48
N LEU A 431 -45.87 -32.70 -43.19
CA LEU A 431 -46.26 -32.33 -44.58
C LEU A 431 -46.22 -33.53 -45.52
N TRP A 432 -45.18 -34.38 -45.42
CA TRP A 432 -45.07 -35.60 -46.21
C TRP A 432 -46.22 -36.57 -45.92
N LYS A 433 -46.53 -36.82 -44.65
CA LYS A 433 -47.69 -37.65 -44.25
C LYS A 433 -49.02 -37.07 -44.80
N LEU A 434 -49.22 -35.77 -44.67
CA LEU A 434 -50.43 -35.11 -45.15
C LEU A 434 -50.56 -35.18 -46.72
N THR A 435 -49.47 -35.09 -47.43
CA THR A 435 -49.46 -35.14 -48.91
C THR A 435 -49.57 -36.58 -49.44
N VAL A 436 -48.84 -37.54 -48.88
CA VAL A 436 -48.89 -38.96 -49.28
C VAL A 436 -50.19 -39.63 -48.81
N GLY A 437 -50.69 -39.30 -47.62
CA GLY A 437 -51.98 -39.76 -47.12
C GLY A 437 -53.17 -39.33 -48.03
N ARG A 438 -53.10 -38.09 -48.57
CA ARG A 438 -54.16 -37.63 -49.54
C ARG A 438 -54.08 -38.33 -50.88
N ARG A 439 -52.93 -38.83 -51.35
CA ARG A 439 -52.78 -39.57 -52.63
C ARG A 439 -53.35 -41.00 -52.49
N ARG A 440 -53.28 -41.69 -51.40
CA ARG A 440 -53.85 -43.01 -51.18
C ARG A 440 -55.42 -43.00 -51.13
N TYR A 441 -56.04 -41.92 -50.73
CA TYR A 441 -57.48 -41.76 -50.72
C TYR A 441 -58.12 -41.45 -52.10
N ARG A 442 -57.31 -41.00 -53.10
CA ARG A 442 -57.81 -40.67 -54.48
C ARG A 442 -57.76 -41.85 -55.46
N TYR A 443 -57.13 -42.99 -55.14
CA TYR A 443 -57.02 -44.15 -56.05
C TYR A 443 -58.01 -45.30 -55.77
N GLY A 444 -58.95 -45.18 -54.85
CA GLY A 444 -59.87 -46.22 -54.40
C GLY A 444 -61.28 -46.05 -54.87
N ARG A 445 -61.57 -45.27 -55.97
CA ARG A 445 -62.97 -45.11 -56.42
C ARG A 445 -63.09 -45.04 -57.96
N SER A 446 -62.93 -46.18 -58.61
CA SER A 446 -63.56 -46.47 -59.92
C SER A 446 -63.29 -47.92 -60.26
N VAL A 447 -64.31 -48.80 -60.14
CA VAL A 447 -64.80 -49.68 -61.18
C VAL A 447 -66.05 -50.33 -60.62
N SER A 448 -67.22 -49.85 -61.01
CA SER A 448 -68.49 -50.53 -60.98
C SER A 448 -68.69 -51.17 -62.32
N GLY A 449 -69.19 -52.35 -62.38
CA GLY A 449 -69.59 -53.02 -63.63
C GLY A 449 -70.36 -54.29 -63.38
N ARG A 450 -71.67 -54.19 -63.35
CA ARG A 450 -72.72 -55.08 -63.89
C ARG A 450 -72.43 -56.57 -64.01
N GLY A 451 -73.46 -57.33 -63.58
CA GLY A 451 -73.77 -58.66 -64.10
C GLY A 451 -74.46 -59.55 -63.00
N ARG A 452 -75.69 -59.48 -62.94
CA ARG A 452 -76.83 -60.35 -63.13
C ARG A 452 -76.64 -61.86 -62.85
N SER A 453 -77.60 -62.28 -62.04
CA SER A 453 -78.48 -63.45 -62.10
C SER A 453 -78.12 -64.68 -61.30
N SER A 454 -79.04 -64.94 -60.44
CA SER A 454 -79.92 -66.14 -60.26
C SER A 454 -79.20 -67.33 -59.63
N SER A 455 -79.80 -67.77 -58.63
CA SER A 455 -80.75 -68.73 -58.30
C SER A 455 -80.32 -69.76 -57.23
N ARG A 456 -81.22 -69.93 -56.30
CA ARG A 456 -81.57 -71.19 -55.62
C ARG A 456 -80.49 -72.13 -55.06
N GLY A 457 -80.64 -72.36 -53.83
CA GLY A 457 -81.08 -73.69 -53.37
C GLY A 457 -80.43 -74.12 -52.06
N ARG A 458 -81.27 -74.16 -51.10
CA ARG A 458 -81.58 -75.26 -50.18
C ARG A 458 -80.46 -76.05 -49.46
N ARG A 459 -80.58 -75.97 -48.20
CA ARG A 459 -80.75 -77.07 -47.22
C ARG A 459 -79.54 -77.75 -46.59
N ARG A 460 -79.58 -77.68 -45.26
CA ARG A 460 -79.35 -78.73 -44.25
C ARG A 460 -77.92 -79.26 -44.07
N ARG A 461 -77.35 -79.19 -42.94
CA ARG A 461 -77.70 -79.69 -41.59
C ARG A 461 -76.95 -78.86 -40.55
#